data_7d455f3f44af1c840965b15a89a9754f
#
_entry.id   7d455f3f44af1c840965b15a89a9754f
#
_cell.length_a   1.000
_cell.length_b   1.000
_cell.length_c   1.000
_cell.angle_alpha   90.00
_cell.angle_beta   90.00
_cell.angle_gamma   90.00
#
_symmetry.space_group_name_H-M   'P 1'
#
loop_
_entity.id
_entity.type
_entity.pdbx_description
1 polymer ?
#
loop_
_entity_poly.entity_id
_entity_poly.type
_entity_poly.pdbx_seq_one_letter_code
_entity_poly.pdbx_strand_id
1 'polypeptide(L)'
;MRLLATALILTATSAWAATVPPREGPGENGSPAWFLQPSSTDPAGHTVVDAQGRITVHPHVAGDETFNGFRCTESTICQNRYGPSRLTLDRVQWKQTMGYTFEYPIRLPPGDGGPPAAGIDSKGNIWIYQRKAPGNPQLFKYSPDHKLILTVAESVIGHQDKPHGMAVDAQDNVWLCDINGSTVMKVSPDGKLLQTFGQKHHRGDWDEAKGQRLLWQPIAIAFAPNGDIYIGQGHGNESPNDVESDDPTNIMGAARVLQLDKNGTFIRQWFGHEAGQGKFDQIHGLAVDPKTGDIWIGDREQYRIQVHSGDGKFLKTILTRNLSSTLSFDNDGFPWMATGQDGQVLKLDRNGKVIGAIGNGMGIGHGQFIESAYFDFDKDGNIYVGDTSTGRVTKLVKPKK
;
A
#
# COMPACT_ATOMS: atom_id res chain seq x y z
N MET A 1 -50.58 -12.48 -43.98
CA MET A 1 -49.15 -12.80 -43.95
C MET A 1 -48.50 -11.91 -42.91
N ARG A 2 -48.22 -12.48 -41.74
CA ARG A 2 -47.44 -11.81 -40.66
C ARG A 2 -46.06 -12.46 -40.66
N LEU A 3 -45.01 -11.70 -41.01
CA LEU A 3 -43.63 -12.11 -40.85
C LEU A 3 -43.28 -12.05 -39.37
N LEU A 4 -42.95 -13.17 -38.81
CA LEU A 4 -42.25 -13.24 -37.53
C LEU A 4 -40.77 -12.96 -37.80
N ALA A 5 -40.27 -11.85 -37.26
CA ALA A 5 -38.84 -11.60 -37.17
C ALA A 5 -38.29 -12.32 -35.94
N THR A 6 -37.53 -13.38 -36.16
CA THR A 6 -36.81 -14.08 -35.11
C THR A 6 -35.55 -13.27 -34.82
N ALA A 7 -35.53 -12.62 -33.66
CA ALA A 7 -34.33 -11.96 -33.18
C ALA A 7 -33.34 -13.05 -32.72
N LEU A 8 -32.21 -13.15 -33.42
CA LEU A 8 -31.07 -13.94 -32.98
C LEU A 8 -30.39 -13.17 -31.83
N ILE A 9 -30.59 -13.62 -30.61
CA ILE A 9 -29.79 -13.17 -29.49
C ILE A 9 -28.45 -13.87 -29.61
N LEU A 10 -27.47 -13.16 -30.17
CA LEU A 10 -26.08 -13.55 -30.01
C LEU A 10 -25.71 -13.33 -28.53
N THR A 11 -25.69 -14.40 -27.78
CA THR A 11 -24.98 -14.44 -26.49
C THR A 11 -23.50 -14.32 -26.83
N ALA A 12 -22.93 -13.16 -26.64
CA ALA A 12 -21.48 -13.00 -26.62
C ALA A 12 -20.97 -13.76 -25.37
N THR A 13 -20.66 -15.03 -25.56
CA THR A 13 -19.84 -15.77 -24.60
C THR A 13 -18.49 -15.08 -24.62
N SER A 14 -18.15 -14.50 -23.50
CA SER A 14 -16.89 -13.81 -23.30
C SER A 14 -15.73 -14.77 -23.68
N ALA A 15 -15.04 -14.45 -24.76
CA ALA A 15 -13.90 -15.20 -25.28
C ALA A 15 -12.64 -15.13 -24.37
N TRP A 16 -12.82 -14.75 -23.12
CA TRP A 16 -11.73 -14.49 -22.18
C TRP A 16 -11.22 -15.75 -21.46
N ALA A 17 -12.02 -16.81 -21.42
CA ALA A 17 -11.69 -18.01 -20.68
C ALA A 17 -10.72 -18.97 -21.41
N ALA A 18 -10.38 -18.71 -22.67
CA ALA A 18 -9.80 -19.74 -23.51
C ALA A 18 -8.29 -19.65 -23.76
N THR A 19 -7.60 -18.62 -23.32
CA THR A 19 -6.23 -18.37 -23.81
C THR A 19 -5.11 -18.72 -22.84
N VAL A 20 -5.38 -18.89 -21.56
CA VAL A 20 -4.34 -19.29 -20.60
C VAL A 20 -4.92 -20.35 -19.66
N PRO A 21 -4.51 -21.60 -19.78
CA PRO A 21 -4.98 -22.65 -18.88
C PRO A 21 -4.57 -22.34 -17.42
N PRO A 22 -5.40 -22.65 -16.45
CA PRO A 22 -5.04 -22.57 -15.05
C PRO A 22 -3.80 -23.42 -14.79
N ARG A 23 -2.92 -22.93 -13.95
CA ARG A 23 -1.76 -23.70 -13.53
C ARG A 23 -2.20 -24.75 -12.52
N GLU A 24 -1.77 -25.98 -12.70
CA GLU A 24 -1.97 -27.05 -11.73
C GLU A 24 -0.86 -27.06 -10.68
N GLY A 25 -1.23 -27.31 -9.43
CA GLY A 25 -0.29 -27.42 -8.31
C GLY A 25 0.28 -26.09 -7.83
N PRO A 26 1.27 -26.12 -6.95
CA PRO A 26 1.97 -24.94 -6.49
C PRO A 26 2.61 -24.22 -7.66
N GLY A 27 2.51 -22.91 -7.69
CA GLY A 27 3.19 -22.10 -8.68
C GLY A 27 4.71 -22.28 -8.59
N GLU A 28 5.44 -22.03 -9.68
CA GLU A 28 6.91 -22.10 -9.70
C GLU A 28 7.56 -21.17 -8.65
N ASN A 29 6.85 -20.13 -8.25
CA ASN A 29 7.22 -19.20 -7.18
C ASN A 29 6.81 -19.67 -5.78
N GLY A 30 6.28 -20.88 -5.65
CA GLY A 30 5.81 -21.42 -4.37
C GLY A 30 4.40 -21.01 -3.97
N SER A 31 3.65 -20.32 -4.83
CA SER A 31 2.24 -19.98 -4.54
C SER A 31 1.40 -21.24 -4.35
N PRO A 32 0.53 -21.32 -3.35
CA PRO A 32 -0.34 -22.46 -3.15
C PRO A 32 -1.31 -22.66 -4.33
N ALA A 33 -1.61 -23.92 -4.63
CA ALA A 33 -2.54 -24.24 -5.72
C ALA A 33 -3.93 -23.59 -5.53
N TRP A 34 -4.42 -23.49 -4.29
CA TRP A 34 -5.71 -22.89 -4.01
C TRP A 34 -5.81 -21.43 -4.46
N PHE A 35 -4.69 -20.70 -4.46
CA PHE A 35 -4.64 -19.33 -4.94
C PHE A 35 -4.96 -19.23 -6.44
N LEU A 36 -4.69 -20.29 -7.18
CA LEU A 36 -4.91 -20.38 -8.63
C LEU A 36 -6.28 -20.99 -8.97
N GLN A 37 -7.06 -21.39 -7.97
CA GLN A 37 -8.36 -21.98 -8.21
C GLN A 37 -9.37 -20.91 -8.65
N PRO A 38 -10.18 -21.19 -9.65
CA PRO A 38 -11.32 -20.34 -9.99
C PRO A 38 -12.28 -20.24 -8.80
N SER A 39 -12.96 -19.09 -8.67
CA SER A 39 -14.04 -19.02 -7.69
C SER A 39 -15.22 -19.91 -8.09
N SER A 40 -16.07 -20.25 -7.13
CA SER A 40 -17.27 -21.04 -7.42
C SER A 40 -18.30 -20.25 -8.22
N THR A 41 -18.27 -18.93 -8.13
CA THR A 41 -19.21 -18.01 -8.78
C THR A 41 -18.68 -17.48 -10.12
N ASP A 42 -17.38 -17.43 -10.29
CA ASP A 42 -16.72 -17.05 -11.54
C ASP A 42 -15.50 -17.96 -11.81
N PRO A 43 -15.69 -19.05 -12.53
CA PRO A 43 -14.58 -19.94 -12.89
C PRO A 43 -13.48 -19.29 -13.72
N ALA A 44 -13.77 -18.18 -14.38
CA ALA A 44 -12.77 -17.41 -15.13
C ALA A 44 -12.07 -16.35 -14.28
N GLY A 45 -12.65 -15.99 -13.14
CA GLY A 45 -12.13 -15.00 -12.21
C GLY A 45 -11.03 -15.57 -11.33
N HIS A 46 -9.86 -15.82 -11.89
CA HIS A 46 -8.72 -16.38 -11.18
C HIS A 46 -7.41 -15.79 -11.66
N THR A 47 -6.39 -16.03 -10.89
CA THR A 47 -5.01 -15.63 -11.24
C THR A 47 -4.29 -16.81 -11.87
N VAL A 48 -3.67 -16.59 -13.00
CA VAL A 48 -2.86 -17.57 -13.72
C VAL A 48 -1.41 -17.12 -13.74
N VAL A 49 -0.51 -18.03 -13.44
CA VAL A 49 0.94 -17.79 -13.50
C VAL A 49 1.52 -18.59 -14.65
N ASP A 50 2.14 -17.91 -15.61
CA ASP A 50 2.76 -18.58 -16.76
C ASP A 50 4.17 -19.10 -16.43
N ALA A 51 4.77 -19.80 -17.40
CA ALA A 51 6.11 -20.38 -17.25
C ALA A 51 7.22 -19.35 -17.00
N GLN A 52 6.99 -18.09 -17.35
CA GLN A 52 7.91 -16.97 -17.10
C GLN A 52 7.67 -16.31 -15.75
N GLY A 53 6.72 -16.81 -14.95
CA GLY A 53 6.34 -16.24 -13.66
C GLY A 53 5.49 -14.98 -13.78
N ARG A 54 4.86 -14.71 -14.93
CA ARG A 54 3.93 -13.60 -15.09
C ARG A 54 2.57 -14.00 -14.58
N ILE A 55 1.93 -13.10 -13.85
CA ILE A 55 0.56 -13.28 -13.37
C ILE A 55 -0.39 -12.56 -14.31
N THR A 56 -1.38 -13.29 -14.79
CA THR A 56 -2.56 -12.73 -15.42
C THR A 56 -3.72 -12.84 -14.44
N VAL A 57 -4.31 -11.72 -14.08
CA VAL A 57 -5.49 -11.67 -13.24
C VAL A 57 -6.70 -11.58 -14.15
N HIS A 58 -7.55 -12.58 -14.09
CA HIS A 58 -8.84 -12.53 -14.77
C HIS A 58 -9.83 -11.76 -13.89
N PRO A 59 -10.48 -10.71 -14.42
CA PRO A 59 -11.45 -9.95 -13.65
C PRO A 59 -12.61 -10.85 -13.20
N HIS A 60 -13.04 -10.66 -11.98
CA HIS A 60 -14.25 -11.28 -11.49
C HIS A 60 -15.47 -10.58 -12.08
N VAL A 61 -16.56 -11.34 -12.26
CA VAL A 61 -17.85 -10.78 -12.62
C VAL A 61 -18.37 -9.96 -11.43
N ALA A 62 -19.12 -8.91 -11.72
CA ALA A 62 -19.76 -8.11 -10.69
C ALA A 62 -20.59 -9.00 -9.75
N GLY A 63 -20.30 -8.96 -8.46
CA GLY A 63 -20.90 -9.82 -7.47
C GLY A 63 -20.06 -11.03 -7.04
N ASP A 64 -18.94 -11.28 -7.70
CA ASP A 64 -17.96 -12.28 -7.25
C ASP A 64 -17.00 -11.63 -6.26
N GLU A 65 -17.35 -11.72 -5.04
CA GLU A 65 -17.07 -10.68 -4.10
C GLU A 65 -15.79 -10.77 -3.35
N THR A 66 -15.40 -11.94 -2.92
CA THR A 66 -14.39 -11.99 -1.89
C THR A 66 -13.43 -13.11 -2.15
N PHE A 67 -12.23 -12.74 -2.49
CA PHE A 67 -11.12 -13.63 -2.44
C PHE A 67 -10.35 -13.36 -1.14
N ASN A 68 -10.48 -14.25 -0.14
CA ASN A 68 -9.86 -14.11 1.18
C ASN A 68 -10.08 -12.74 1.87
N GLY A 69 -11.30 -12.24 1.84
CA GLY A 69 -11.62 -10.93 2.40
C GLY A 69 -11.39 -9.77 1.46
N PHE A 70 -10.92 -10.05 0.25
CA PHE A 70 -10.60 -9.07 -0.74
C PHE A 70 -11.69 -9.01 -1.82
N ARG A 71 -12.27 -7.85 -2.05
CA ARG A 71 -13.29 -7.66 -3.07
C ARG A 71 -12.65 -7.30 -4.40
N CYS A 72 -12.95 -8.11 -5.38
CA CYS A 72 -12.65 -7.85 -6.76
C CYS A 72 -13.92 -7.42 -7.48
N THR A 73 -14.23 -6.14 -7.46
CA THR A 73 -15.39 -5.57 -8.16
C THR A 73 -14.92 -4.68 -9.29
N GLU A 74 -15.81 -4.35 -10.21
CA GLU A 74 -15.53 -3.46 -11.33
C GLU A 74 -14.96 -2.10 -10.92
N SER A 75 -15.29 -1.63 -9.74
CA SER A 75 -14.84 -0.35 -9.20
C SER A 75 -13.58 -0.42 -8.34
N THR A 76 -13.06 -1.62 -8.12
CA THR A 76 -11.87 -1.84 -7.30
C THR A 76 -10.70 -2.35 -8.14
N ILE A 77 -9.95 -3.28 -7.62
CA ILE A 77 -8.72 -3.79 -8.25
C ILE A 77 -8.99 -4.53 -9.54
N CYS A 78 -10.16 -5.13 -9.73
CA CYS A 78 -10.49 -5.87 -10.93
C CYS A 78 -10.88 -5.00 -12.09
N GLN A 79 -11.32 -3.79 -11.79
CA GLN A 79 -11.48 -2.74 -12.79
C GLN A 79 -10.84 -1.46 -12.30
N ASN A 80 -9.90 -1.05 -13.06
CA ASN A 80 -9.31 0.25 -12.89
C ASN A 80 -10.37 1.32 -13.23
N ARG A 81 -10.63 2.23 -12.29
CA ARG A 81 -11.56 3.35 -12.49
C ARG A 81 -11.20 4.26 -13.66
N TYR A 82 -10.09 4.05 -14.33
CA TYR A 82 -9.51 4.86 -15.40
C TYR A 82 -9.56 4.23 -16.78
N GLY A 83 -10.41 3.29 -16.99
CA GLY A 83 -10.60 2.70 -18.32
C GLY A 83 -10.37 1.18 -18.37
N PRO A 84 -10.40 0.57 -19.56
CA PRO A 84 -10.22 -0.85 -19.73
C PRO A 84 -8.93 -1.23 -19.01
N SER A 85 -9.14 -1.92 -17.99
CA SER A 85 -8.30 -2.06 -16.84
C SER A 85 -6.89 -2.40 -17.22
N ARG A 86 -5.96 -1.67 -16.66
CA ARG A 86 -4.59 -2.12 -16.53
C ARG A 86 -4.47 -3.48 -15.79
N LEU A 87 -5.54 -4.00 -15.24
CA LEU A 87 -5.65 -5.37 -14.75
C LEU A 87 -5.63 -6.41 -15.87
N THR A 88 -5.93 -6.02 -17.09
CA THR A 88 -5.66 -6.83 -18.28
C THR A 88 -4.21 -6.74 -18.73
N LEU A 89 -3.40 -5.84 -18.15
CA LEU A 89 -1.98 -5.88 -18.34
C LEU A 89 -1.40 -7.09 -17.59
N ASP A 90 -0.53 -7.81 -18.23
CA ASP A 90 0.26 -8.87 -17.61
C ASP A 90 0.98 -8.31 -16.39
N ARG A 91 0.46 -8.55 -15.19
CA ARG A 91 1.22 -8.35 -13.99
C ARG A 91 2.30 -9.41 -13.87
N VAL A 92 3.43 -9.04 -13.33
CA VAL A 92 4.56 -9.93 -13.20
C VAL A 92 4.69 -10.41 -11.77
N GLN A 93 4.62 -11.72 -11.60
CA GLN A 93 5.10 -12.39 -10.40
C GLN A 93 6.59 -12.66 -10.59
N TRP A 94 7.40 -11.97 -9.82
CA TRP A 94 8.86 -12.13 -9.90
C TRP A 94 9.31 -13.37 -9.13
N LYS A 95 10.22 -14.14 -9.69
CA LYS A 95 10.88 -15.23 -8.95
C LYS A 95 11.64 -14.65 -7.76
N GLN A 96 11.57 -15.33 -6.62
CA GLN A 96 12.44 -15.00 -5.50
C GLN A 96 13.90 -15.17 -5.90
N THR A 97 14.70 -14.12 -5.76
CA THR A 97 16.10 -14.09 -6.17
C THR A 97 17.06 -13.73 -5.05
N MET A 98 16.52 -13.38 -3.87
CA MET A 98 17.33 -12.79 -2.80
C MET A 98 17.60 -13.72 -1.63
N GLY A 99 17.03 -14.93 -1.63
CA GLY A 99 17.27 -15.94 -0.58
C GLY A 99 16.76 -15.59 0.81
N TYR A 100 15.89 -14.59 0.94
CA TYR A 100 15.25 -14.29 2.22
C TYR A 100 14.35 -15.43 2.66
N THR A 101 14.31 -15.69 3.96
CA THR A 101 13.36 -16.61 4.57
C THR A 101 12.28 -15.86 5.32
N PHE A 102 11.19 -16.55 5.66
CA PHE A 102 10.01 -15.94 6.26
C PHE A 102 9.83 -16.42 7.69
N GLU A 103 9.65 -15.48 8.61
CA GLU A 103 9.33 -15.73 10.00
C GLU A 103 8.10 -14.92 10.43
N TYR A 104 7.38 -15.41 11.43
CA TYR A 104 6.20 -14.76 11.97
C TYR A 104 6.31 -14.60 13.49
N PRO A 105 7.34 -13.87 13.96
CA PRO A 105 7.64 -13.82 15.39
C PRO A 105 6.70 -12.91 16.18
N ILE A 106 6.07 -11.94 15.52
CA ILE A 106 5.18 -10.98 16.16
C ILE A 106 3.81 -11.61 16.40
N ARG A 107 3.43 -11.71 17.66
CA ARG A 107 2.08 -12.11 18.05
C ARG A 107 1.28 -10.86 18.35
N LEU A 108 0.40 -10.51 17.43
CA LEU A 108 -0.49 -9.37 17.59
C LEU A 108 -1.57 -9.69 18.63
N PRO A 109 -1.96 -8.69 19.44
CA PRO A 109 -3.15 -8.83 20.27
C PRO A 109 -4.39 -9.15 19.42
N PRO A 110 -5.34 -9.95 19.91
CA PRO A 110 -6.56 -10.26 19.19
C PRO A 110 -7.29 -9.00 18.71
N GLY A 111 -7.90 -9.07 17.54
CA GLY A 111 -8.67 -7.95 16.96
C GLY A 111 -8.99 -8.19 15.49
N ASP A 112 -9.84 -7.32 14.97
CA ASP A 112 -10.62 -7.55 13.75
C ASP A 112 -9.92 -7.08 12.48
N GLY A 113 -8.72 -6.54 12.55
CA GLY A 113 -8.05 -6.02 11.38
C GLY A 113 -6.55 -6.28 11.37
N GLY A 114 -5.99 -6.30 10.18
CA GLY A 114 -4.57 -6.50 9.98
C GLY A 114 -3.74 -5.25 10.27
N PRO A 115 -2.43 -5.42 10.47
CA PRO A 115 -1.50 -4.33 10.58
C PRO A 115 -1.11 -3.83 9.18
N PRO A 116 -1.51 -2.62 8.78
CA PRO A 116 -1.03 -2.07 7.53
C PRO A 116 0.45 -1.68 7.60
N ALA A 117 0.99 -1.41 8.79
CA ALA A 117 2.33 -0.87 8.89
C ALA A 117 3.16 -1.47 10.03
N ALA A 118 4.43 -1.67 9.73
CA ALA A 118 5.51 -1.93 10.67
C ALA A 118 6.62 -0.90 10.48
N GLY A 119 7.25 -0.45 11.58
CA GLY A 119 8.38 0.49 11.57
C GLY A 119 9.41 0.13 12.62
N ILE A 120 10.67 0.49 12.39
CA ILE A 120 11.79 0.12 13.27
C ILE A 120 12.41 1.38 13.85
N ASP A 121 12.56 1.44 15.18
CA ASP A 121 13.25 2.55 15.83
C ASP A 121 14.79 2.30 15.89
N SER A 122 15.55 3.33 16.26
CA SER A 122 17.02 3.26 16.31
C SER A 122 17.56 2.18 17.27
N LYS A 123 16.75 1.71 18.20
CA LYS A 123 17.09 0.63 19.15
C LYS A 123 16.70 -0.76 18.63
N GLY A 124 16.13 -0.82 17.44
CA GLY A 124 15.64 -2.05 16.81
C GLY A 124 14.29 -2.52 17.35
N ASN A 125 13.57 -1.69 18.10
CA ASN A 125 12.21 -2.05 18.48
C ASN A 125 11.28 -1.94 17.28
N ILE A 126 10.28 -2.82 17.23
CA ILE A 126 9.33 -2.93 16.16
C ILE A 126 8.03 -2.26 16.58
N TRP A 127 7.65 -1.22 15.88
CA TRP A 127 6.36 -0.58 16.04
C TRP A 127 5.36 -1.18 15.05
N ILE A 128 4.15 -1.44 15.53
CA ILE A 128 3.06 -2.00 14.72
C ILE A 128 1.84 -1.12 14.87
N TYR A 129 1.32 -0.66 13.73
CA TYR A 129 0.06 0.06 13.66
C TYR A 129 -1.00 -0.87 13.08
N GLN A 130 -2.09 -1.12 13.84
CA GLN A 130 -3.08 -2.16 13.53
C GLN A 130 -4.48 -1.58 13.45
N ARG A 131 -5.24 -2.03 12.47
CA ARG A 131 -6.68 -1.75 12.38
C ARG A 131 -7.41 -2.55 13.44
N LYS A 132 -8.25 -1.89 14.23
CA LYS A 132 -9.07 -2.51 15.27
C LYS A 132 -10.35 -1.73 15.48
N ALA A 133 -11.38 -2.42 15.99
CA ALA A 133 -12.62 -1.78 16.41
C ALA A 133 -12.39 -0.78 17.57
N PRO A 134 -13.24 0.25 17.71
CA PRO A 134 -13.18 1.20 18.81
C PRO A 134 -13.11 0.52 20.18
N GLY A 135 -12.42 1.16 21.12
CA GLY A 135 -12.16 0.62 22.45
C GLY A 135 -10.93 -0.28 22.55
N ASN A 136 -10.24 -0.50 21.44
CA ASN A 136 -9.03 -1.33 21.41
C ASN A 136 -7.80 -0.52 21.03
N PRO A 137 -6.63 -0.77 21.68
CA PRO A 137 -5.37 -0.16 21.26
C PRO A 137 -4.99 -0.55 19.82
N GLN A 138 -4.44 0.41 19.08
CA GLN A 138 -4.07 0.23 17.67
C GLN A 138 -2.57 0.39 17.41
N LEU A 139 -1.79 0.85 18.40
CA LEU A 139 -0.35 1.06 18.29
C LEU A 139 0.38 0.25 19.37
N PHE A 140 1.33 -0.57 18.92
CA PHE A 140 2.09 -1.49 19.75
C PHE A 140 3.59 -1.35 19.49
N LYS A 141 4.40 -1.57 20.51
CA LYS A 141 5.86 -1.63 20.41
C LYS A 141 6.37 -2.96 20.93
N TYR A 142 7.19 -3.61 20.14
CA TYR A 142 7.85 -4.84 20.47
C TYR A 142 9.36 -4.60 20.58
N SER A 143 10.01 -5.32 21.50
CA SER A 143 11.47 -5.33 21.60
C SER A 143 12.11 -6.08 20.41
N PRO A 144 13.43 -5.97 20.19
CA PRO A 144 14.13 -6.71 19.14
C PRO A 144 14.01 -8.23 19.25
N ASP A 145 13.74 -8.76 20.45
CA ASP A 145 13.46 -10.18 20.71
C ASP A 145 11.94 -10.51 20.63
N HIS A 146 11.16 -9.63 20.00
CA HIS A 146 9.75 -9.77 19.65
C HIS A 146 8.78 -9.86 20.85
N LYS A 147 9.16 -9.35 22.01
CA LYS A 147 8.26 -9.23 23.16
C LYS A 147 7.50 -7.91 23.11
N LEU A 148 6.20 -7.94 23.38
CA LEU A 148 5.41 -6.73 23.54
C LEU A 148 5.89 -5.94 24.75
N ILE A 149 6.36 -4.71 24.56
CA ILE A 149 6.90 -3.84 25.61
C ILE A 149 6.10 -2.56 25.85
N LEU A 150 5.26 -2.17 24.88
CA LEU A 150 4.37 -1.03 25.04
C LEU A 150 3.09 -1.23 24.23
N THR A 151 1.99 -0.88 24.84
CA THR A 151 0.69 -0.72 24.20
C THR A 151 0.24 0.72 24.40
N VAL A 152 0.05 1.47 23.33
CA VAL A 152 -0.48 2.83 23.41
C VAL A 152 -1.99 2.77 23.51
N ALA A 153 -2.53 3.22 24.63
CA ALA A 153 -3.97 3.19 24.86
C ALA A 153 -4.71 4.10 23.89
N GLU A 154 -5.89 3.71 23.47
CA GLU A 154 -6.76 4.53 22.61
C GLU A 154 -7.03 5.92 23.25
N SER A 155 -7.15 6.01 24.57
CA SER A 155 -7.33 7.29 25.27
C SER A 155 -6.19 8.29 25.08
N VAL A 156 -5.01 7.85 24.59
CA VAL A 156 -3.85 8.71 24.35
C VAL A 156 -3.89 9.31 22.94
N ILE A 157 -4.17 8.49 21.94
CA ILE A 157 -4.13 8.91 20.53
C ILE A 157 -5.51 9.04 19.89
N GLY A 158 -6.57 8.71 20.63
CA GLY A 158 -7.90 8.55 20.08
C GLY A 158 -8.04 7.29 19.22
N HIS A 159 -9.27 6.93 18.87
CA HIS A 159 -9.49 5.87 17.88
C HIS A 159 -9.05 6.37 16.50
N GLN A 160 -8.33 5.52 15.77
CA GLN A 160 -7.96 5.77 14.38
C GLN A 160 -8.94 4.99 13.49
N ASP A 161 -9.65 5.71 12.62
CA ASP A 161 -10.76 5.11 11.87
C ASP A 161 -10.27 4.15 10.76
N LYS A 162 -9.13 4.50 10.15
CA LYS A 162 -8.48 3.63 9.16
C LYS A 162 -6.96 3.76 9.24
N PRO A 163 -6.33 3.09 10.23
CA PRO A 163 -4.86 2.99 10.30
C PRO A 163 -4.25 2.62 8.96
N HIS A 164 -3.20 3.34 8.55
CA HIS A 164 -2.54 3.07 7.29
C HIS A 164 -1.02 3.27 7.37
N GLY A 165 -0.46 4.29 6.76
CA GLY A 165 0.98 4.53 6.77
C GLY A 165 1.53 4.86 8.14
N MET A 166 2.75 4.39 8.38
CA MET A 166 3.53 4.71 9.57
C MET A 166 4.98 4.91 9.18
N ALA A 167 5.65 5.84 9.85
CA ALA A 167 7.10 6.02 9.73
C ALA A 167 7.70 6.37 11.09
N VAL A 168 8.98 6.06 11.28
CA VAL A 168 9.74 6.42 12.48
C VAL A 168 10.75 7.49 12.11
N ASP A 169 10.74 8.62 12.84
CA ASP A 169 11.70 9.72 12.59
C ASP A 169 13.05 9.48 13.27
N ALA A 170 14.04 10.32 12.95
CA ALA A 170 15.39 10.21 13.51
C ALA A 170 15.48 10.42 15.04
N GLN A 171 14.41 10.86 15.67
CA GLN A 171 14.27 10.97 17.11
C GLN A 171 13.48 9.82 17.73
N ASP A 172 13.24 8.75 16.97
CA ASP A 172 12.43 7.59 17.34
C ASP A 172 10.94 7.90 17.57
N ASN A 173 10.44 9.07 17.16
CA ASN A 173 9.01 9.31 17.21
C ASN A 173 8.31 8.57 16.07
N VAL A 174 7.12 8.07 16.36
CA VAL A 174 6.30 7.33 15.41
C VAL A 174 5.23 8.26 14.84
N TRP A 175 5.15 8.28 13.53
CA TRP A 175 4.17 9.06 12.80
C TRP A 175 3.13 8.14 12.19
N LEU A 176 1.86 8.47 12.39
CA LEU A 176 0.72 7.61 12.07
C LEU A 176 -0.23 8.34 11.13
N CYS A 177 -0.60 7.71 10.03
CA CYS A 177 -1.64 8.20 9.12
C CYS A 177 -2.97 7.52 9.44
N ASP A 178 -4.01 8.32 9.65
CA ASP A 178 -5.40 7.87 9.68
C ASP A 178 -6.12 8.40 8.43
N ILE A 179 -6.39 7.49 7.48
CA ILE A 179 -6.99 7.88 6.20
C ILE A 179 -8.39 8.48 6.41
N ASN A 180 -9.26 7.78 7.14
CA ASN A 180 -10.63 8.18 7.30
C ASN A 180 -10.76 9.31 8.32
N GLY A 181 -9.95 9.30 9.36
CA GLY A 181 -9.84 10.42 10.28
C GLY A 181 -9.21 11.67 9.68
N SER A 182 -8.56 11.56 8.52
CA SER A 182 -7.85 12.66 7.84
C SER A 182 -6.84 13.38 8.74
N THR A 183 -6.11 12.61 9.54
CA THR A 183 -5.10 13.13 10.47
C THR A 183 -3.77 12.40 10.34
N VAL A 184 -2.71 13.11 10.70
CA VAL A 184 -1.39 12.53 10.95
C VAL A 184 -1.01 12.84 12.40
N MET A 185 -0.59 11.82 13.14
CA MET A 185 -0.20 11.96 14.53
C MET A 185 1.28 11.68 14.72
N LYS A 186 1.94 12.44 15.56
CA LYS A 186 3.29 12.21 16.05
C LYS A 186 3.23 11.71 17.49
N VAL A 187 3.81 10.53 17.73
CA VAL A 187 3.82 9.86 19.03
C VAL A 187 5.28 9.66 19.46
N SER A 188 5.58 9.95 20.72
CA SER A 188 6.93 9.78 21.25
C SER A 188 7.34 8.31 21.43
N PRO A 189 8.64 8.00 21.61
CA PRO A 189 9.11 6.65 21.84
C PRO A 189 8.53 5.95 23.07
N ASP A 190 8.02 6.71 24.03
CA ASP A 190 7.33 6.24 25.24
C ASP A 190 5.79 6.25 25.12
N GLY A 191 5.27 6.48 23.91
CA GLY A 191 3.84 6.36 23.59
C GLY A 191 2.98 7.56 23.91
N LYS A 192 3.53 8.77 24.08
CA LYS A 192 2.78 9.99 24.32
C LYS A 192 2.46 10.69 23.00
N LEU A 193 1.24 11.17 22.84
CA LEU A 193 0.87 12.03 21.72
C LEU A 193 1.63 13.37 21.84
N LEU A 194 2.42 13.70 20.82
CA LEU A 194 3.18 14.95 20.76
C LEU A 194 2.49 16.01 19.90
N GLN A 195 1.93 15.60 18.76
CA GLN A 195 1.32 16.52 17.81
C GLN A 195 0.31 15.81 16.94
N THR A 196 -0.72 16.54 16.49
CA THR A 196 -1.67 16.11 15.48
C THR A 196 -1.71 17.14 14.36
N PHE A 197 -1.64 16.68 13.13
CA PHE A 197 -1.84 17.47 11.91
C PHE A 197 -3.17 17.08 11.29
N GLY A 198 -3.84 18.06 10.71
CA GLY A 198 -5.22 17.89 10.25
C GLY A 198 -6.22 18.00 11.40
N GLN A 199 -7.47 17.83 11.07
CA GLN A 199 -8.58 17.81 12.03
C GLN A 199 -9.41 16.58 11.77
N LYS A 200 -9.67 15.81 12.81
CA LYS A 200 -10.37 14.52 12.66
C LYS A 200 -11.74 14.72 12.02
N HIS A 201 -12.03 13.90 11.00
CA HIS A 201 -13.25 13.92 10.18
C HIS A 201 -13.48 15.21 9.37
N HIS A 202 -12.48 16.10 9.29
CA HIS A 202 -12.54 17.26 8.43
C HIS A 202 -11.51 17.14 7.31
N ARG A 203 -11.98 16.92 6.11
CA ARG A 203 -11.16 16.89 4.91
C ARG A 203 -11.09 18.26 4.27
N GLY A 204 -9.95 18.60 3.70
CA GLY A 204 -9.80 19.87 3.00
C GLY A 204 -8.36 20.21 2.68
N ASP A 205 -8.19 21.41 2.17
CA ASP A 205 -6.90 21.90 1.75
C ASP A 205 -6.09 22.44 2.92
N TRP A 206 -4.78 22.36 2.78
CA TRP A 206 -3.87 23.10 3.60
C TRP A 206 -3.69 24.49 2.99
N ASP A 207 -4.23 25.50 3.64
CA ASP A 207 -4.19 26.90 3.19
C ASP A 207 -3.77 27.81 4.37
N GLU A 208 -2.47 28.12 4.41
CA GLU A 208 -1.92 28.97 5.48
C GLU A 208 -2.51 30.38 5.48
N ALA A 209 -2.86 30.92 4.31
CA ALA A 209 -3.43 32.25 4.21
C ALA A 209 -4.81 32.35 4.87
N LYS A 210 -5.54 31.23 4.90
CA LYS A 210 -6.82 31.12 5.58
C LYS A 210 -6.72 30.56 7.00
N GLY A 211 -5.52 30.19 7.45
CA GLY A 211 -5.32 29.47 8.71
C GLY A 211 -5.92 28.06 8.70
N GLN A 212 -6.21 27.51 7.53
CA GLN A 212 -6.79 26.19 7.35
C GLN A 212 -5.69 25.16 7.20
N ARG A 213 -5.66 24.18 8.10
CA ARG A 213 -4.63 23.11 8.10
C ARG A 213 -5.30 21.75 8.07
N LEU A 214 -6.00 21.47 6.97
CA LEU A 214 -6.71 20.22 6.78
C LEU A 214 -5.91 19.27 5.87
N LEU A 215 -6.21 17.99 5.97
CA LEU A 215 -5.61 16.93 5.18
C LEU A 215 -6.69 16.17 4.42
N TRP A 216 -6.29 15.57 3.29
CA TRP A 216 -7.11 14.68 2.49
C TRP A 216 -6.56 13.27 2.57
N GLN A 217 -7.15 12.41 3.39
CA GLN A 217 -6.76 11.00 3.45
C GLN A 217 -5.24 10.81 3.42
N PRO A 218 -4.52 11.26 4.45
CA PRO A 218 -3.06 11.10 4.51
C PRO A 218 -2.71 9.61 4.57
N ILE A 219 -1.70 9.22 3.80
CA ILE A 219 -1.43 7.81 3.56
C ILE A 219 0.00 7.40 3.85
N ALA A 220 0.96 8.27 3.56
CA ALA A 220 2.37 7.97 3.71
C ALA A 220 3.13 9.18 4.24
N ILE A 221 4.20 8.92 4.96
CA ILE A 221 5.09 9.94 5.52
C ILE A 221 6.52 9.53 5.20
N ALA A 222 7.33 10.52 4.80
CA ALA A 222 8.76 10.35 4.61
C ALA A 222 9.53 11.56 5.14
N PHE A 223 10.77 11.34 5.54
CA PHE A 223 11.64 12.37 6.11
C PHE A 223 12.85 12.60 5.22
N ALA A 224 13.16 13.87 4.99
CA ALA A 224 14.41 14.24 4.34
C ALA A 224 15.58 14.24 5.34
N PRO A 225 16.82 14.14 4.88
CA PRO A 225 18.01 14.22 5.75
C PRO A 225 18.13 15.53 6.54
N ASN A 226 17.56 16.64 6.04
CA ASN A 226 17.50 17.92 6.74
C ASN A 226 16.38 17.99 7.80
N GLY A 227 15.57 16.95 7.89
CA GLY A 227 14.44 16.82 8.82
C GLY A 227 13.10 17.30 8.25
N ASP A 228 13.03 17.77 7.02
CA ASP A 228 11.75 18.10 6.38
C ASP A 228 10.85 16.87 6.29
N ILE A 229 9.57 17.11 6.42
CA ILE A 229 8.53 16.10 6.51
C ILE A 229 7.69 16.16 5.25
N TYR A 230 7.54 15.03 4.59
CA TYR A 230 6.65 14.90 3.44
C TYR A 230 5.46 14.01 3.79
N ILE A 231 4.25 14.49 3.51
CA ILE A 231 3.00 13.78 3.74
C ILE A 231 2.32 13.56 2.39
N GLY A 232 2.22 12.32 1.98
CA GLY A 232 1.44 11.90 0.81
C GLY A 232 -0.02 11.74 1.19
N GLN A 233 -0.92 12.25 0.36
CA GLN A 233 -2.36 12.32 0.61
C GLN A 233 -3.14 11.88 -0.63
N GLY A 234 -4.43 11.55 -0.45
CA GLY A 234 -5.33 11.23 -1.55
C GLY A 234 -5.36 9.73 -1.86
N HIS A 235 -5.69 8.92 -0.85
CA HIS A 235 -5.88 7.48 -1.03
C HIS A 235 -6.96 7.14 -2.06
N GLY A 236 -7.86 8.06 -2.32
CA GLY A 236 -9.01 7.85 -3.17
C GLY A 236 -10.15 7.11 -2.45
N ASN A 237 -11.35 7.19 -2.98
CA ASN A 237 -12.45 6.43 -2.43
C ASN A 237 -12.34 4.98 -2.84
N GLU A 238 -12.17 4.12 -1.88
CA GLU A 238 -12.30 2.68 -2.07
C GLU A 238 -13.77 2.26 -2.19
N SER A 239 -14.70 3.16 -1.89
CA SER A 239 -16.14 2.94 -2.02
C SER A 239 -16.87 4.24 -2.34
N PRO A 240 -17.78 4.24 -3.33
CA PRO A 240 -18.72 5.34 -3.52
C PRO A 240 -19.68 5.53 -2.35
N ASN A 241 -19.69 4.59 -1.41
CA ASN A 241 -20.45 4.62 -0.16
C ASN A 241 -19.57 4.97 1.05
N ASP A 242 -18.33 5.39 0.85
CA ASP A 242 -17.53 5.96 1.91
C ASP A 242 -18.14 7.34 2.22
N VAL A 243 -19.03 7.34 3.21
CA VAL A 243 -20.03 8.36 3.53
C VAL A 243 -19.41 9.70 3.95
N GLU A 244 -18.10 9.77 4.01
CA GLU A 244 -17.36 10.92 4.53
C GLU A 244 -16.79 11.85 3.46
N SER A 245 -17.07 11.58 2.19
CA SER A 245 -16.82 12.55 1.12
C SER A 245 -18.10 13.33 0.89
N ASP A 246 -18.19 14.50 1.46
CA ASP A 246 -19.29 15.44 1.21
C ASP A 246 -19.37 15.90 -0.26
N ASP A 247 -18.36 15.56 -1.07
CA ASP A 247 -18.33 15.81 -2.50
C ASP A 247 -17.91 14.54 -3.26
N PRO A 248 -18.86 13.77 -3.78
CA PRO A 248 -18.59 12.59 -4.58
C PRO A 248 -17.87 12.91 -5.91
N THR A 249 -17.77 14.16 -6.31
CA THR A 249 -17.09 14.57 -7.53
C THR A 249 -15.63 14.93 -7.31
N ASN A 250 -15.20 15.11 -6.07
CA ASN A 250 -13.83 15.58 -5.71
C ASN A 250 -12.88 14.48 -5.22
N ILE A 251 -13.22 13.24 -5.46
CA ILE A 251 -12.44 12.05 -5.07
C ILE A 251 -11.02 12.08 -5.63
N MET A 252 -10.86 12.68 -6.79
CA MET A 252 -9.64 12.67 -7.59
C MET A 252 -8.79 13.93 -7.43
N GLY A 253 -9.34 14.98 -6.87
CA GLY A 253 -8.67 16.27 -6.77
C GLY A 253 -7.72 16.42 -5.58
N ALA A 254 -7.65 15.40 -4.73
CA ALA A 254 -7.00 15.53 -3.43
C ALA A 254 -5.58 14.97 -3.35
N ALA A 255 -5.14 14.21 -4.36
CA ALA A 255 -3.83 13.58 -4.35
C ALA A 255 -2.73 14.62 -4.44
N ARG A 256 -2.01 14.80 -3.33
CA ARG A 256 -0.94 15.81 -3.20
C ARG A 256 0.14 15.36 -2.23
N VAL A 257 1.30 15.99 -2.34
CA VAL A 257 2.36 15.92 -1.34
C VAL A 257 2.41 17.26 -0.62
N LEU A 258 2.42 17.22 0.70
CA LEU A 258 2.62 18.36 1.58
C LEU A 258 4.04 18.28 2.15
N GLN A 259 4.81 19.35 2.06
CA GLN A 259 6.12 19.50 2.70
C GLN A 259 6.03 20.46 3.88
N LEU A 260 6.44 19.98 5.03
CA LEU A 260 6.61 20.75 6.25
C LEU A 260 8.09 20.75 6.65
N ASP A 261 8.53 21.76 7.39
CA ASP A 261 9.84 21.72 8.02
C ASP A 261 9.83 20.73 9.22
N LYS A 262 11.00 20.51 9.81
CA LYS A 262 11.19 19.63 10.97
C LYS A 262 10.34 20.00 12.19
N ASN A 263 9.80 21.22 12.26
CA ASN A 263 8.96 21.72 13.34
C ASN A 263 7.47 21.62 13.00
N GLY A 264 7.14 21.17 11.77
CA GLY A 264 5.77 21.07 11.27
C GLY A 264 5.24 22.36 10.65
N THR A 265 6.12 23.33 10.30
CA THR A 265 5.74 24.55 9.61
C THR A 265 5.62 24.28 8.11
N PHE A 266 4.59 24.84 7.49
CA PHE A 266 4.36 24.70 6.05
C PHE A 266 5.51 25.28 5.23
N ILE A 267 5.97 24.51 4.26
CA ILE A 267 6.91 24.95 3.24
C ILE A 267 6.21 25.09 1.89
N ARG A 268 5.60 24.01 1.41
CA ARG A 268 4.88 23.97 0.14
C ARG A 268 3.99 22.73 0.02
N GLN A 269 3.22 22.72 -1.05
CA GLN A 269 2.49 21.52 -1.49
C GLN A 269 2.41 21.51 -3.00
N TRP A 270 2.26 20.31 -3.57
CA TRP A 270 2.00 20.15 -4.99
C TRP A 270 0.96 19.06 -5.23
N PHE A 271 0.16 19.29 -6.25
CA PHE A 271 -1.03 18.50 -6.54
C PHE A 271 -0.86 17.68 -7.81
N GLY A 272 -1.61 16.59 -7.87
CA GLY A 272 -1.81 15.83 -9.07
C GLY A 272 -3.11 15.07 -8.94
N HIS A 273 -3.99 15.16 -9.91
CA HIS A 273 -5.28 14.50 -9.87
C HIS A 273 -5.69 13.86 -11.18
N GLU A 274 -4.92 14.06 -12.25
CA GLU A 274 -5.18 13.44 -13.53
C GLU A 274 -4.07 12.46 -13.90
N ALA A 275 -4.38 11.43 -14.67
CA ALA A 275 -3.37 10.59 -15.28
C ALA A 275 -2.46 11.42 -16.18
N GLY A 276 -1.15 11.36 -15.94
CA GLY A 276 -0.17 12.12 -16.70
C GLY A 276 1.11 12.40 -15.91
N GLN A 277 2.10 12.91 -16.59
CA GLN A 277 3.34 13.30 -15.94
C GLN A 277 3.12 14.46 -14.97
N GLY A 278 3.73 14.39 -13.80
CA GLY A 278 3.63 15.42 -12.77
C GLY A 278 2.28 15.48 -12.05
N LYS A 279 1.33 14.62 -12.38
CA LYS A 279 0.03 14.51 -11.71
C LYS A 279 -0.11 13.16 -11.05
N PHE A 280 -0.91 13.09 -10.00
CA PHE A 280 -1.15 11.87 -9.24
C PHE A 280 -2.62 11.47 -9.35
N ASP A 281 -2.84 10.18 -9.36
CA ASP A 281 -4.14 9.61 -9.17
C ASP A 281 -4.34 9.21 -7.71
N GLN A 282 -3.51 8.29 -7.24
CA GLN A 282 -3.58 7.79 -5.88
C GLN A 282 -2.18 7.60 -5.31
N ILE A 283 -1.71 8.56 -4.52
CA ILE A 283 -0.48 8.37 -3.78
C ILE A 283 -0.70 7.25 -2.76
N HIS A 284 0.19 6.25 -2.75
CA HIS A 284 0.16 5.18 -1.77
C HIS A 284 1.52 4.94 -1.11
N GLY A 285 2.61 5.13 -1.82
CA GLY A 285 3.97 5.07 -1.31
C GLY A 285 4.68 6.41 -1.39
N LEU A 286 5.54 6.69 -0.42
CA LEU A 286 6.34 7.90 -0.38
C LEU A 286 7.69 7.58 0.26
N ALA A 287 8.78 7.95 -0.41
CA ALA A 287 10.13 7.82 0.14
C ALA A 287 11.02 8.97 -0.32
N VAL A 288 11.97 9.36 0.51
CA VAL A 288 13.02 10.33 0.16
C VAL A 288 14.29 9.57 -0.17
N ASP A 289 14.84 9.81 -1.33
CA ASP A 289 16.14 9.26 -1.72
C ASP A 289 17.23 9.81 -0.80
N PRO A 290 17.93 9.00 -0.01
CA PRO A 290 18.91 9.49 0.95
C PRO A 290 20.16 10.08 0.29
N LYS A 291 20.38 9.84 -1.01
CA LYS A 291 21.55 10.33 -1.75
C LYS A 291 21.30 11.64 -2.49
N THR A 292 20.09 11.83 -3.01
CA THR A 292 19.77 13.00 -3.84
C THR A 292 18.77 13.95 -3.19
N GLY A 293 18.00 13.48 -2.20
CA GLY A 293 16.89 14.22 -1.61
C GLY A 293 15.64 14.22 -2.50
N ASP A 294 15.63 13.47 -3.59
CA ASP A 294 14.48 13.37 -4.47
C ASP A 294 13.36 12.57 -3.80
N ILE A 295 12.14 12.96 -4.11
CA ILE A 295 10.93 12.34 -3.56
C ILE A 295 10.41 11.31 -4.54
N TRP A 296 10.37 10.07 -4.13
CA TRP A 296 9.79 8.94 -4.88
C TRP A 296 8.36 8.72 -4.42
N ILE A 297 7.43 8.80 -5.34
CA ILE A 297 5.99 8.81 -5.06
C ILE A 297 5.34 7.65 -5.80
N GLY A 298 4.83 6.69 -5.07
CA GLY A 298 4.09 5.57 -5.60
C GLY A 298 2.67 6.00 -5.96
N ASP A 299 2.40 6.14 -7.25
CA ASP A 299 1.09 6.42 -7.82
C ASP A 299 0.46 5.08 -8.19
N ARG A 300 -0.15 4.45 -7.17
CA ARG A 300 -0.46 3.03 -7.14
C ARG A 300 -1.33 2.58 -8.30
N GLU A 301 -2.47 3.21 -8.48
CA GLU A 301 -3.47 2.82 -9.48
C GLU A 301 -3.03 3.12 -10.92
N GLN A 302 -2.00 3.96 -11.07
CA GLN A 302 -1.38 4.23 -12.36
C GLN A 302 -0.18 3.29 -12.65
N TYR A 303 0.15 2.36 -11.76
CA TYR A 303 1.27 1.44 -11.92
C TYR A 303 2.57 2.17 -12.26
N ARG A 304 2.86 3.21 -11.49
CA ARG A 304 4.06 4.03 -11.71
C ARG A 304 4.61 4.57 -10.41
N ILE A 305 5.87 4.93 -10.46
CA ILE A 305 6.52 5.79 -9.48
C ILE A 305 6.82 7.10 -10.18
N GLN A 306 6.42 8.21 -9.61
CA GLN A 306 6.88 9.52 -10.02
C GLN A 306 8.01 9.97 -9.10
N VAL A 307 9.06 10.50 -9.71
CA VAL A 307 10.19 11.08 -8.97
C VAL A 307 10.16 12.59 -9.14
N HIS A 308 10.18 13.28 -8.02
CA HIS A 308 10.21 14.73 -7.95
C HIS A 308 11.45 15.17 -7.16
N SER A 309 11.98 16.35 -7.45
CA SER A 309 13.00 16.96 -6.59
C SER A 309 12.42 17.32 -5.23
N GLY A 310 13.26 17.55 -4.23
CA GLY A 310 12.82 17.91 -2.87
C GLY A 310 11.97 19.19 -2.81
N ASP A 311 11.98 20.01 -3.86
CA ASP A 311 11.13 21.19 -4.00
C ASP A 311 9.86 20.97 -4.84
N GLY A 312 9.54 19.69 -5.15
CA GLY A 312 8.31 19.28 -5.80
C GLY A 312 8.32 19.35 -7.33
N LYS A 313 9.46 19.66 -7.97
CA LYS A 313 9.55 19.66 -9.44
C LYS A 313 9.58 18.23 -9.96
N PHE A 314 8.71 17.93 -10.93
CA PHE A 314 8.71 16.63 -11.61
C PHE A 314 10.04 16.38 -12.33
N LEU A 315 10.59 15.18 -12.15
CA LEU A 315 11.85 14.76 -12.78
C LEU A 315 11.63 13.62 -13.78
N LYS A 316 10.97 12.54 -13.37
CA LYS A 316 10.72 11.37 -14.23
C LYS A 316 9.56 10.52 -13.75
N THR A 317 9.05 9.70 -14.65
CA THR A 317 8.14 8.59 -14.36
C THR A 317 8.86 7.26 -14.56
N ILE A 318 8.68 6.35 -13.60
CA ILE A 318 9.08 4.95 -13.68
C ILE A 318 7.81 4.13 -13.78
N LEU A 319 7.61 3.43 -14.89
CA LEU A 319 6.48 2.51 -15.03
C LEU A 319 6.80 1.23 -14.29
N THR A 320 5.87 0.79 -13.45
CA THR A 320 5.95 -0.47 -12.73
C THR A 320 4.99 -1.49 -13.35
N ARG A 321 5.32 -2.77 -13.26
CA ARG A 321 4.42 -3.85 -13.70
C ARG A 321 3.61 -4.41 -12.53
N ASN A 322 3.78 -3.82 -11.36
CA ASN A 322 3.14 -4.16 -10.11
C ASN A 322 2.59 -2.89 -9.46
N LEU A 323 1.66 -3.05 -8.55
CA LEU A 323 1.17 -1.94 -7.73
C LEU A 323 2.33 -1.34 -6.93
N SER A 324 2.54 -0.04 -7.01
CA SER A 324 3.52 0.65 -6.19
C SER A 324 2.88 1.07 -4.85
N SER A 325 2.73 0.09 -3.95
CA SER A 325 2.00 0.29 -2.71
C SER A 325 2.82 1.07 -1.68
N THR A 326 4.03 0.63 -1.38
CA THR A 326 4.91 1.33 -0.45
C THR A 326 6.31 1.41 -1.01
N LEU A 327 6.98 2.50 -0.72
CA LEU A 327 8.36 2.75 -1.12
C LEU A 327 9.23 2.98 0.12
N SER A 328 10.46 2.50 0.07
CA SER A 328 11.51 2.78 1.05
C SER A 328 12.88 2.67 0.39
N PHE A 329 13.92 3.13 1.05
CA PHE A 329 15.31 2.96 0.62
C PHE A 329 16.07 2.12 1.63
N ASP A 330 16.88 1.17 1.17
CA ASP A 330 17.81 0.47 2.04
C ASP A 330 19.05 1.31 2.38
N ASN A 331 19.87 0.81 3.31
CA ASN A 331 21.08 1.49 3.74
C ASN A 331 22.14 1.70 2.62
N ASP A 332 22.05 0.92 1.55
CA ASP A 332 22.91 1.06 0.37
C ASP A 332 22.34 2.10 -0.61
N GLY A 333 21.14 2.62 -0.34
CA GLY A 333 20.42 3.59 -1.13
C GLY A 333 19.77 3.01 -2.39
N PHE A 334 19.38 1.75 -2.35
CA PHE A 334 18.51 1.16 -3.36
C PHE A 334 17.05 1.35 -2.98
N PRO A 335 16.19 1.72 -3.94
CA PRO A 335 14.77 1.78 -3.69
C PRO A 335 14.16 0.38 -3.60
N TRP A 336 13.19 0.24 -2.71
CA TRP A 336 12.38 -0.94 -2.50
C TRP A 336 10.91 -0.60 -2.59
N MET A 337 10.11 -1.56 -3.05
CA MET A 337 8.69 -1.39 -3.28
C MET A 337 7.92 -2.61 -2.76
N ALA A 338 6.95 -2.40 -1.88
CA ALA A 338 5.92 -3.39 -1.63
C ALA A 338 4.86 -3.30 -2.72
N THR A 339 4.35 -4.45 -3.14
CA THR A 339 3.49 -4.55 -4.33
C THR A 339 2.01 -4.73 -3.97
N GLY A 340 1.63 -4.47 -2.71
CA GLY A 340 0.23 -4.61 -2.29
C GLY A 340 -0.31 -6.01 -2.59
N GLN A 341 -1.40 -6.05 -3.33
CA GLN A 341 -2.08 -7.29 -3.69
C GLN A 341 -1.32 -8.18 -4.69
N ASP A 342 -0.15 -7.78 -5.17
CA ASP A 342 0.71 -8.70 -5.91
C ASP A 342 1.56 -9.58 -4.96
N GLY A 343 1.55 -9.28 -3.66
CA GLY A 343 2.08 -10.16 -2.61
C GLY A 343 3.59 -10.32 -2.60
N GLN A 344 4.33 -9.30 -3.01
CA GLN A 344 5.80 -9.31 -3.02
C GLN A 344 6.41 -8.00 -2.49
N VAL A 345 7.69 -8.07 -2.13
CA VAL A 345 8.54 -6.90 -1.87
C VAL A 345 9.69 -6.95 -2.88
N LEU A 346 9.84 -5.89 -3.64
CA LEU A 346 10.79 -5.80 -4.75
C LEU A 346 11.91 -4.84 -4.43
N LYS A 347 13.14 -5.22 -4.76
CA LYS A 347 14.31 -4.31 -4.80
C LYS A 347 14.46 -3.80 -6.21
N LEU A 348 14.61 -2.50 -6.35
CA LEU A 348 14.75 -1.83 -7.63
C LEU A 348 16.16 -1.25 -7.79
N ASP A 349 16.60 -1.08 -9.03
CA ASP A 349 17.68 -0.13 -9.29
C ASP A 349 17.10 1.31 -9.34
N ARG A 350 17.98 2.30 -9.47
CA ARG A 350 17.57 3.72 -9.51
C ARG A 350 16.83 4.12 -10.80
N ASN A 351 16.75 3.23 -11.77
CA ASN A 351 15.94 3.40 -12.97
C ASN A 351 14.59 2.69 -12.87
N GLY A 352 14.35 1.99 -11.74
CA GLY A 352 13.11 1.27 -11.49
C GLY A 352 13.09 -0.17 -12.02
N LYS A 353 14.21 -0.67 -12.52
CA LYS A 353 14.33 -2.08 -12.91
C LYS A 353 14.34 -2.96 -11.66
N VAL A 354 13.53 -4.00 -11.64
CA VAL A 354 13.54 -5.01 -10.58
C VAL A 354 14.84 -5.78 -10.62
N ILE A 355 15.61 -5.73 -9.53
CA ILE A 355 16.89 -6.42 -9.34
C ILE A 355 16.82 -7.49 -8.25
N GLY A 356 15.73 -7.55 -7.52
CA GLY A 356 15.47 -8.55 -6.50
C GLY A 356 13.99 -8.64 -6.15
N ALA A 357 13.55 -9.84 -5.75
CA ALA A 357 12.18 -10.07 -5.34
C ALA A 357 12.13 -11.02 -4.14
N ILE A 358 11.20 -10.75 -3.24
CA ILE A 358 10.90 -11.54 -2.05
C ILE A 358 9.39 -11.71 -1.98
N GLY A 359 8.92 -12.90 -1.66
CA GLY A 359 7.50 -13.22 -1.52
C GLY A 359 7.04 -14.25 -2.56
N ASN A 360 6.11 -15.09 -2.13
CA ASN A 360 5.56 -16.20 -2.90
C ASN A 360 4.22 -15.82 -3.56
N GLY A 361 3.98 -14.53 -3.75
CA GLY A 361 2.75 -14.02 -4.36
C GLY A 361 1.63 -13.81 -3.35
N MET A 362 0.46 -13.49 -3.88
CA MET A 362 -0.73 -13.23 -3.10
C MET A 362 -1.25 -14.51 -2.43
N GLY A 363 -1.59 -14.44 -1.15
CA GLY A 363 -2.16 -15.54 -0.40
C GLY A 363 -1.86 -15.49 1.09
N ILE A 364 -2.29 -16.54 1.82
CA ILE A 364 -2.11 -16.68 3.28
C ILE A 364 -1.06 -17.72 3.66
N GLY A 365 -0.50 -18.42 2.68
CA GLY A 365 0.52 -19.43 2.91
C GLY A 365 1.86 -18.84 3.35
N HIS A 366 2.82 -19.75 3.52
CA HIS A 366 4.17 -19.37 3.92
C HIS A 366 4.85 -18.49 2.86
N GLY A 367 5.28 -17.30 3.27
CA GLY A 367 5.92 -16.33 2.39
C GLY A 367 4.98 -15.61 1.42
N GLN A 368 3.67 -15.75 1.60
CA GLN A 368 2.67 -15.03 0.82
C GLN A 368 2.08 -13.87 1.61
N PHE A 369 1.55 -12.88 0.89
CA PHE A 369 0.84 -11.73 1.44
C PHE A 369 -0.49 -11.58 0.70
N ILE A 370 -1.57 -11.26 1.40
CA ILE A 370 -2.78 -10.78 0.74
C ILE A 370 -2.57 -9.34 0.27
N GLU A 371 -1.98 -8.52 1.14
CA GLU A 371 -1.64 -7.16 0.82
C GLU A 371 -0.36 -6.75 1.56
N SER A 372 0.80 -6.93 0.90
CA SER A 372 2.05 -6.40 1.43
C SER A 372 1.97 -4.87 1.46
N ALA A 373 1.94 -4.33 2.68
CA ALA A 373 1.75 -2.90 2.88
C ALA A 373 3.04 -2.22 3.37
N TYR A 374 2.98 -1.42 4.42
CA TYR A 374 4.17 -0.67 4.87
C TYR A 374 5.17 -1.58 5.56
N PHE A 375 6.42 -1.37 5.25
CA PHE A 375 7.56 -2.15 5.74
C PHE A 375 8.72 -1.26 6.15
N ASP A 376 9.60 -1.81 6.97
CA ASP A 376 10.85 -1.14 7.36
C ASP A 376 11.97 -2.16 7.56
N PHE A 377 13.21 -1.66 7.56
CA PHE A 377 14.43 -2.45 7.68
C PHE A 377 15.00 -2.37 9.09
N ASP A 378 15.39 -3.51 9.63
CA ASP A 378 16.27 -3.47 10.81
C ASP A 378 17.75 -3.25 10.41
N LYS A 379 18.61 -3.03 11.41
CA LYS A 379 20.04 -2.79 11.20
C LYS A 379 20.78 -3.94 10.49
N ASP A 380 20.25 -5.14 10.54
CA ASP A 380 20.82 -6.34 9.93
C ASP A 380 20.30 -6.54 8.49
N GLY A 381 19.36 -5.69 8.07
CA GLY A 381 18.72 -5.71 6.76
C GLY A 381 17.61 -6.75 6.64
N ASN A 382 17.07 -7.25 7.77
CA ASN A 382 15.79 -7.93 7.75
C ASN A 382 14.69 -6.90 7.51
N ILE A 383 13.56 -7.35 6.96
CA ILE A 383 12.44 -6.48 6.63
C ILE A 383 11.21 -6.94 7.41
N TYR A 384 10.54 -6.01 8.06
CA TYR A 384 9.27 -6.27 8.72
C TYR A 384 8.16 -5.70 7.87
N VAL A 385 7.26 -6.54 7.40
CA VAL A 385 6.18 -6.19 6.47
C VAL A 385 4.84 -6.38 7.15
N GLY A 386 4.05 -5.32 7.21
CA GLY A 386 2.65 -5.40 7.59
C GLY A 386 1.83 -6.02 6.45
N ASP A 387 0.88 -6.88 6.80
CA ASP A 387 -0.08 -7.43 5.84
C ASP A 387 -1.49 -7.06 6.31
N THR A 388 -2.07 -6.12 5.60
CA THR A 388 -3.34 -5.49 5.98
C THR A 388 -4.48 -6.49 6.15
N SER A 389 -4.48 -7.56 5.37
CA SER A 389 -5.61 -8.47 5.26
C SER A 389 -5.41 -9.81 5.95
N THR A 390 -4.18 -10.15 6.35
CA THR A 390 -3.92 -11.44 7.04
C THR A 390 -3.82 -11.34 8.55
N GLY A 391 -3.80 -10.13 9.10
CA GLY A 391 -3.65 -9.93 10.54
C GLY A 391 -2.27 -10.31 11.07
N ARG A 392 -1.22 -10.26 10.25
CA ARG A 392 0.14 -10.64 10.65
C ARG A 392 1.19 -9.63 10.20
N VAL A 393 2.31 -9.65 10.89
CA VAL A 393 3.57 -9.04 10.46
C VAL A 393 4.53 -10.15 10.07
N THR A 394 5.05 -10.07 8.86
CA THR A 394 6.05 -11.01 8.36
C THR A 394 7.44 -10.42 8.51
N LYS A 395 8.35 -11.15 9.14
CA LYS A 395 9.77 -10.85 9.14
C LYS A 395 10.44 -11.59 7.98
N LEU A 396 10.99 -10.85 7.05
CA LEU A 396 11.83 -11.36 5.97
C LEU A 396 13.26 -11.36 6.48
N VAL A 397 13.82 -12.53 6.68
CA VAL A 397 15.16 -12.69 7.26
C VAL A 397 16.19 -12.72 6.14
N LYS A 398 17.10 -11.76 6.18
CA LYS A 398 18.18 -11.64 5.20
C LYS A 398 19.12 -12.85 5.28
N PRO A 399 19.50 -13.45 4.15
CA PRO A 399 20.47 -14.54 4.18
C PRO A 399 21.81 -14.07 4.74
N LYS A 400 22.40 -14.89 5.60
CA LYS A 400 23.78 -14.67 6.07
C LYS A 400 24.71 -14.86 4.88
N LYS A 401 25.65 -13.95 4.70
CA LYS A 401 26.70 -14.06 3.68
C LYS A 401 27.64 -15.20 4.02
#